data_75ae64ac970b48008a300fa6da92ee27
#
_entry.id   75ae64ac970b48008a300fa6da92ee27
#
_cell.length_a   1.000
_cell.length_b   1.000
_cell.length_c   1.000
_cell.angle_alpha   90.00
_cell.angle_beta   90.00
_cell.angle_gamma   90.00
#
_symmetry.space_group_name_H-M   'P 1'
#
loop_
_entity.id
_entity.type
_entity.pdbx_description
1 polymer ?
#
loop_
_entity_poly.entity_id
_entity_poly.type
_entity_poly.pdbx_seq_one_letter_code
_entity_poly.pdbx_strand_id
1 'polypeptide(L)'
;MSLNYNFIWLLCYLLVLVGLAGYGFHRLSIVYLYWKNRNNKPQPKARFQELPVVTVQLPMFNEKFVVDRLLESVAALDYPQDKLEIQILDDSTDDTTEQCYRKVEELKSRGFDAVYIHRTDRTGFKAGALEAATKVAKGEFLLILDADFVPEPDLLQKTIHFFTDENVGLVQTRWGHINREYNLLTRIQGMYLDGHFAMEQTARNRSGRFFTFNGTAGIWRKCVIGDAGGWSHDTLTEDMDLSYRVQLRGWRFIYLNDVVTPAELPVDMDGFKSQQHRWTKGSIQVCQKILLDIWRSNAPLKAKVEATTHLTCNYSYLLLALLCFLVYPICTQRIPENETVFMWFVNVALFFMTSVAVCIFYMSAQIVVRPKSWWKELPYLPLLLTLSVGMAVNNAKAVLEAIFGHQSAFVRTPKYGVDRKEDRRHVSQLKRNGYRAIKSVVIPVLEIACGTFFLNLIIIMIRQGHYLSPILMIPFLGFYYTGFCSLGRMISNLLPAKQTAKAKN
;
A
#
# COMPACT_ATOMS: atom_id res chain seq x y z
N MET A 1 -47.83 5.32 -11.70
CA MET A 1 -46.53 5.83 -12.12
C MET A 1 -45.55 4.67 -12.09
N SER A 2 -45.38 3.91 -13.16
CA SER A 2 -44.32 2.95 -13.29
C SER A 2 -43.04 3.76 -13.53
N LEU A 3 -42.25 4.02 -12.48
CA LEU A 3 -40.89 4.48 -12.64
C LEU A 3 -40.23 3.49 -13.60
N ASN A 4 -39.88 3.99 -14.79
CA ASN A 4 -39.32 3.18 -15.84
C ASN A 4 -38.09 2.50 -15.28
N TYR A 5 -38.10 1.18 -15.16
CA TYR A 5 -37.02 0.38 -14.56
C TYR A 5 -35.65 0.74 -15.17
N ASN A 6 -35.65 1.10 -16.44
CA ASN A 6 -34.50 1.58 -17.20
C ASN A 6 -33.97 2.92 -16.66
N PHE A 7 -34.84 3.82 -16.21
CA PHE A 7 -34.40 5.12 -15.68
C PHE A 7 -33.69 4.99 -14.33
N ILE A 8 -34.17 4.16 -13.43
CA ILE A 8 -33.51 3.92 -12.13
C ILE A 8 -32.13 3.31 -12.35
N TRP A 9 -32.03 2.33 -13.25
CA TRP A 9 -30.76 1.68 -13.56
C TRP A 9 -29.74 2.65 -14.14
N LEU A 10 -30.16 3.47 -15.11
CA LEU A 10 -29.32 4.51 -15.71
C LEU A 10 -28.88 5.53 -14.66
N LEU A 11 -29.75 5.95 -13.78
CA LEU A 11 -29.41 6.87 -12.69
C LEU A 11 -28.36 6.28 -11.74
N CYS A 12 -28.52 5.02 -11.32
CA CYS A 12 -27.54 4.32 -10.51
C CYS A 12 -26.18 4.22 -11.22
N TYR A 13 -26.17 3.87 -12.50
CA TYR A 13 -24.96 3.82 -13.33
C TYR A 13 -24.25 5.17 -13.38
N LEU A 14 -24.97 6.25 -13.68
CA LEU A 14 -24.41 7.61 -13.73
C LEU A 14 -23.88 8.07 -12.36
N LEU A 15 -24.60 7.81 -11.28
CA LEU A 15 -24.13 8.15 -9.92
C LEU A 15 -22.81 7.45 -9.57
N VAL A 16 -22.69 6.16 -9.91
CA VAL A 16 -21.46 5.41 -9.69
C VAL A 16 -20.32 5.96 -10.53
N LEU A 17 -20.55 6.28 -11.80
CA LEU A 17 -19.55 6.88 -12.68
C LEU A 17 -19.12 8.27 -12.20
N VAL A 18 -20.05 9.11 -11.75
CA VAL A 18 -19.74 10.43 -11.18
C VAL A 18 -18.88 10.28 -9.92
N GLY A 19 -19.19 9.33 -9.05
CA GLY A 19 -18.37 9.02 -7.88
C GLY A 19 -16.95 8.61 -8.24
N LEU A 20 -16.80 7.71 -9.23
CA LEU A 20 -15.47 7.30 -9.73
C LEU A 20 -14.74 8.45 -10.42
N ALA A 21 -15.44 9.28 -11.22
CA ALA A 21 -14.88 10.46 -11.87
C ALA A 21 -14.35 11.48 -10.84
N GLY A 22 -15.01 11.62 -9.68
CA GLY A 22 -14.53 12.44 -8.56
C GLY A 22 -13.15 11.99 -8.06
N TYR A 23 -12.92 10.69 -7.90
CA TYR A 23 -11.59 10.16 -7.56
C TYR A 23 -10.58 10.32 -8.70
N GLY A 24 -11.01 10.19 -9.96
CA GLY A 24 -10.18 10.49 -11.13
C GLY A 24 -9.74 11.96 -11.16
N PHE A 25 -10.66 12.89 -10.92
CA PHE A 25 -10.35 14.32 -10.80
C PHE A 25 -9.34 14.59 -9.66
N HIS A 26 -9.51 13.93 -8.53
CA HIS A 26 -8.55 14.02 -7.44
C HIS A 26 -7.14 13.57 -7.88
N ARG A 27 -7.01 12.48 -8.66
CA ARG A 27 -5.70 12.07 -9.23
C ARG A 27 -5.06 13.16 -10.07
N LEU A 28 -5.82 13.84 -10.93
CA LEU A 28 -5.31 14.99 -11.70
C LEU A 28 -4.93 16.17 -10.80
N SER A 29 -5.71 16.44 -9.74
CA SER A 29 -5.38 17.49 -8.79
C SER A 29 -4.05 17.21 -8.05
N ILE A 30 -3.76 15.95 -7.70
CA ILE A 30 -2.48 15.54 -7.12
C ILE A 30 -1.34 15.76 -8.13
N VAL A 31 -1.52 15.41 -9.40
CA VAL A 31 -0.53 15.68 -10.46
C VAL A 31 -0.25 17.18 -10.54
N TYR A 32 -1.30 18.00 -10.61
CA TYR A 32 -1.15 19.46 -10.62
C TYR A 32 -0.42 19.98 -9.38
N LEU A 33 -0.79 19.54 -8.18
CA LEU A 33 -0.17 19.95 -6.93
C LEU A 33 1.30 19.57 -6.85
N TYR A 34 1.64 18.37 -7.34
CA TYR A 34 3.02 17.92 -7.42
C TYR A 34 3.85 18.86 -8.30
N TRP A 35 3.43 19.08 -9.56
CA TRP A 35 4.18 19.91 -10.52
C TRP A 35 4.27 21.36 -10.07
N LYS A 36 3.21 21.91 -9.48
CA LYS A 36 3.20 23.27 -8.92
C LYS A 36 4.18 23.43 -7.76
N ASN A 37 4.32 22.43 -6.89
CA ASN A 37 5.11 22.49 -5.67
C ASN A 37 6.41 21.65 -5.72
N ARG A 38 6.80 21.15 -6.89
CA ARG A 38 7.96 20.24 -7.02
C ARG A 38 9.29 20.83 -6.54
N ASN A 39 9.43 22.14 -6.60
CA ASN A 39 10.64 22.87 -6.19
C ASN A 39 10.63 23.21 -4.69
N ASN A 40 9.50 23.09 -3.99
CA ASN A 40 9.38 23.34 -2.55
C ASN A 40 9.96 22.14 -1.76
N LYS A 41 11.24 21.84 -1.99
CA LYS A 41 11.91 20.75 -1.26
C LYS A 41 12.13 21.17 0.19
N PRO A 42 11.72 20.33 1.16
CA PRO A 42 11.99 20.61 2.55
C PRO A 42 13.51 20.67 2.81
N GLN A 43 13.91 21.59 3.66
CA GLN A 43 15.28 21.75 4.13
C GLN A 43 15.27 21.80 5.65
N PRO A 44 16.28 21.24 6.34
CA PRO A 44 16.41 21.38 7.78
C PRO A 44 16.69 22.85 8.14
N LYS A 45 16.12 23.33 9.26
CA LYS A 45 16.34 24.70 9.73
C LYS A 45 17.79 24.95 10.17
N ALA A 46 18.41 23.92 10.74
CA ALA A 46 19.79 23.91 11.22
C ALA A 46 20.36 22.50 11.14
N ARG A 47 21.59 22.31 11.58
CA ARG A 47 22.19 21.00 11.80
C ARG A 47 22.49 20.83 13.29
N PHE A 48 22.23 19.63 13.82
CA PHE A 48 22.69 19.29 15.16
C PHE A 48 24.21 19.38 15.20
N GLN A 49 24.74 20.08 16.18
CA GLN A 49 26.17 20.12 16.47
C GLN A 49 26.62 18.84 17.16
N GLU A 50 25.83 18.36 18.12
CA GLU A 50 25.92 17.05 18.74
C GLU A 50 24.72 16.22 18.29
N LEU A 51 25.00 15.05 17.68
CA LEU A 51 23.94 14.17 17.18
C LEU A 51 23.13 13.59 18.35
N PRO A 52 21.80 13.62 18.27
CA PRO A 52 20.93 13.06 19.30
C PRO A 52 20.94 11.53 19.31
N VAL A 53 20.48 10.93 20.41
CA VAL A 53 20.29 9.49 20.47
C VAL A 53 19.08 9.08 19.62
N VAL A 54 19.27 8.09 18.75
CA VAL A 54 18.23 7.48 17.92
C VAL A 54 18.03 6.03 18.33
N THR A 55 16.78 5.62 18.53
CA THR A 55 16.41 4.20 18.69
C THR A 55 15.85 3.68 17.37
N VAL A 56 16.44 2.61 16.83
CA VAL A 56 15.91 1.89 15.67
C VAL A 56 15.02 0.76 16.16
N GLN A 57 13.74 0.82 15.84
CA GLN A 57 12.73 -0.18 16.23
C GLN A 57 12.44 -1.12 15.07
N LEU A 58 12.66 -2.42 15.26
CA LEU A 58 12.59 -3.47 14.27
C LEU A 58 11.50 -4.50 14.65
N PRO A 59 10.22 -4.27 14.30
CA PRO A 59 9.15 -5.22 14.59
C PRO A 59 9.28 -6.47 13.72
N MET A 60 9.32 -7.65 14.36
CA MET A 60 9.51 -8.96 13.75
C MET A 60 8.34 -9.88 14.04
N PHE A 61 7.91 -10.63 13.02
CA PHE A 61 6.99 -11.75 13.21
C PHE A 61 7.18 -12.80 12.12
N ASN A 62 7.85 -13.92 12.42
CA ASN A 62 8.10 -15.02 11.49
C ASN A 62 8.82 -14.59 10.20
N GLU A 63 9.89 -13.78 10.30
CA GLU A 63 10.59 -13.09 9.20
C GLU A 63 11.98 -13.69 8.87
N LYS A 64 12.19 -14.98 9.16
CA LYS A 64 13.49 -15.67 9.11
C LYS A 64 14.33 -15.47 7.83
N PHE A 65 13.70 -15.14 6.69
CA PHE A 65 14.40 -15.00 5.41
C PHE A 65 14.99 -13.60 5.20
N VAL A 66 14.62 -12.62 6.01
CA VAL A 66 15.00 -11.21 5.82
C VAL A 66 15.70 -10.59 7.03
N VAL A 67 15.65 -11.26 8.20
CA VAL A 67 16.24 -10.79 9.46
C VAL A 67 17.72 -10.42 9.30
N ASP A 68 18.55 -11.33 8.77
CA ASP A 68 19.99 -11.11 8.67
C ASP A 68 20.31 -9.89 7.79
N ARG A 69 19.62 -9.76 6.66
CA ARG A 69 19.80 -8.64 5.74
C ARG A 69 19.43 -7.30 6.39
N LEU A 70 18.31 -7.25 7.11
CA LEU A 70 17.89 -6.04 7.83
C LEU A 70 18.92 -5.66 8.89
N LEU A 71 19.31 -6.59 9.77
CA LEU A 71 20.20 -6.28 10.90
C LEU A 71 21.58 -5.84 10.44
N GLU A 72 22.13 -6.47 9.38
CA GLU A 72 23.38 -6.00 8.78
C GLU A 72 23.26 -4.60 8.15
N SER A 73 22.13 -4.29 7.49
CA SER A 73 21.93 -2.95 6.94
C SER A 73 21.76 -1.88 8.01
N VAL A 74 21.13 -2.22 9.16
CA VAL A 74 21.00 -1.32 10.30
C VAL A 74 22.36 -1.12 10.99
N ALA A 75 23.17 -2.17 11.12
CA ALA A 75 24.52 -2.07 11.67
C ALA A 75 25.49 -1.29 10.75
N ALA A 76 25.15 -1.15 9.46
CA ALA A 76 25.92 -0.36 8.50
C ALA A 76 25.50 1.13 8.45
N LEU A 77 24.54 1.57 9.26
CA LEU A 77 24.13 2.99 9.31
C LEU A 77 25.31 3.86 9.76
N ASP A 78 25.56 4.93 9.02
CA ASP A 78 26.57 5.94 9.33
C ASP A 78 26.05 6.86 10.46
N TYR A 79 26.17 6.36 11.69
CA TYR A 79 25.77 7.05 12.92
C TYR A 79 26.67 6.61 14.09
N PRO A 80 27.02 7.51 15.03
CA PRO A 80 27.84 7.12 16.20
C PRO A 80 27.18 5.98 16.99
N GLN A 81 27.93 4.92 17.27
CA GLN A 81 27.40 3.73 17.95
C GLN A 81 26.86 4.02 19.35
N ASP A 82 27.48 4.95 20.08
CA ASP A 82 27.05 5.42 21.39
C ASP A 82 25.75 6.26 21.35
N LYS A 83 25.31 6.67 20.15
CA LYS A 83 24.08 7.40 19.91
C LYS A 83 23.01 6.56 19.18
N LEU A 84 23.25 5.26 18.97
CA LEU A 84 22.37 4.36 18.23
C LEU A 84 21.95 3.17 19.09
N GLU A 85 20.70 3.14 19.53
CA GLU A 85 20.07 1.98 20.16
C GLU A 85 19.33 1.15 19.10
N ILE A 86 19.46 -0.18 19.10
CA ILE A 86 18.77 -1.09 18.19
C ILE A 86 17.85 -1.99 19.00
N GLN A 87 16.53 -1.84 18.84
CA GLN A 87 15.51 -2.66 19.48
C GLN A 87 14.91 -3.66 18.49
N ILE A 88 15.12 -4.94 18.71
CA ILE A 88 14.46 -6.02 17.97
C ILE A 88 13.21 -6.43 18.74
N LEU A 89 12.01 -6.18 18.14
CA LEU A 89 10.70 -6.38 18.73
C LEU A 89 10.11 -7.67 18.18
N ASP A 90 10.36 -8.79 18.85
CA ASP A 90 10.06 -10.11 18.33
C ASP A 90 8.77 -10.69 18.93
N ASP A 91 7.78 -10.90 18.06
CA ASP A 91 6.52 -11.60 18.35
C ASP A 91 6.48 -12.98 17.67
N SER A 92 7.61 -13.49 17.17
CA SER A 92 7.68 -14.69 16.34
C SER A 92 7.37 -15.98 17.12
N THR A 93 6.91 -16.98 16.38
CA THR A 93 6.56 -18.33 16.86
C THR A 93 7.28 -19.43 16.08
N ASP A 94 8.24 -19.05 15.23
CA ASP A 94 9.08 -19.96 14.44
C ASP A 94 10.58 -19.71 14.73
N ASP A 95 11.46 -20.29 13.91
CA ASP A 95 12.92 -20.18 14.04
C ASP A 95 13.45 -18.74 14.03
N THR A 96 12.61 -17.74 13.67
CA THR A 96 12.97 -16.31 13.68
C THR A 96 13.38 -15.87 15.09
N THR A 97 12.74 -16.39 16.13
CA THR A 97 13.02 -16.06 17.54
C THR A 97 14.49 -16.36 17.90
N GLU A 98 14.95 -17.57 17.61
CA GLU A 98 16.34 -17.98 17.87
C GLU A 98 17.33 -17.18 17.01
N GLN A 99 16.98 -16.93 15.74
CA GLN A 99 17.80 -16.13 14.83
C GLN A 99 17.95 -14.68 15.33
N CYS A 100 16.86 -14.05 15.75
CA CYS A 100 16.88 -12.69 16.32
C CYS A 100 17.73 -12.61 17.57
N TYR A 101 17.55 -13.55 18.51
CA TYR A 101 18.35 -13.59 19.74
C TYR A 101 19.85 -13.71 19.45
N ARG A 102 20.24 -14.66 18.60
CA ARG A 102 21.65 -14.85 18.19
C ARG A 102 22.22 -13.58 17.55
N LYS A 103 21.45 -12.92 16.67
CA LYS A 103 21.90 -11.69 16.00
C LYS A 103 22.04 -10.51 16.97
N VAL A 104 21.20 -10.41 17.98
CA VAL A 104 21.38 -9.40 19.05
C VAL A 104 22.69 -9.60 19.79
N GLU A 105 23.02 -10.84 20.18
CA GLU A 105 24.29 -11.12 20.86
C GLU A 105 25.50 -10.84 19.95
N GLU A 106 25.40 -11.14 18.65
CA GLU A 106 26.42 -10.76 17.66
C GLU A 106 26.59 -9.23 17.58
N LEU A 107 25.50 -8.45 17.51
CA LEU A 107 25.58 -6.99 17.48
C LEU A 107 26.19 -6.42 18.77
N LYS A 108 25.84 -6.96 19.94
CA LYS A 108 26.44 -6.57 21.22
C LYS A 108 27.95 -6.84 21.23
N SER A 109 28.39 -7.98 20.70
CA SER A 109 29.84 -8.33 20.62
C SER A 109 30.60 -7.37 19.69
N ARG A 110 29.91 -6.74 18.73
CA ARG A 110 30.46 -5.69 17.82
C ARG A 110 30.40 -4.28 18.45
N GLY A 111 29.90 -4.15 19.69
CA GLY A 111 29.84 -2.89 20.43
C GLY A 111 28.54 -2.09 20.26
N PHE A 112 27.50 -2.64 19.60
CA PHE A 112 26.21 -1.97 19.46
C PHE A 112 25.36 -2.08 20.72
N ASP A 113 24.63 -1.01 21.07
CA ASP A 113 23.57 -1.05 22.08
C ASP A 113 22.31 -1.72 21.50
N ALA A 114 22.32 -3.05 21.46
CA ALA A 114 21.24 -3.86 20.92
C ALA A 114 20.39 -4.49 22.02
N VAL A 115 19.06 -4.38 21.92
CA VAL A 115 18.10 -4.89 22.90
C VAL A 115 17.13 -5.84 22.23
N TYR A 116 16.97 -7.04 22.78
CA TYR A 116 15.97 -8.01 22.37
C TYR A 116 14.73 -7.92 23.25
N ILE A 117 13.58 -7.62 22.63
CA ILE A 117 12.28 -7.49 23.31
C ILE A 117 11.36 -8.56 22.71
N HIS A 118 11.24 -9.69 23.40
CA HIS A 118 10.35 -10.78 23.00
C HIS A 118 9.03 -10.68 23.76
N ARG A 119 7.92 -10.84 23.01
CA ARG A 119 6.57 -10.89 23.59
C ARG A 119 5.92 -12.25 23.23
N THR A 120 5.38 -12.91 24.25
CA THR A 120 4.54 -14.11 24.08
C THR A 120 3.08 -13.75 23.82
N ASP A 121 2.63 -12.61 24.35
CA ASP A 121 1.32 -12.04 24.07
C ASP A 121 1.43 -11.05 22.91
N ARG A 122 0.76 -11.38 21.79
CA ARG A 122 0.70 -10.54 20.58
C ARG A 122 -0.44 -9.53 20.58
N THR A 123 -1.00 -9.17 21.74
CA THR A 123 -2.06 -8.16 21.82
C THR A 123 -1.63 -6.88 21.12
N GLY A 124 -2.47 -6.39 20.21
CA GLY A 124 -2.18 -5.21 19.38
C GLY A 124 -1.16 -5.44 18.25
N PHE A 125 -0.67 -6.66 18.03
CA PHE A 125 0.26 -6.99 16.95
C PHE A 125 1.46 -6.00 16.90
N LYS A 126 1.76 -5.44 15.72
CA LYS A 126 2.84 -4.47 15.52
C LYS A 126 2.64 -3.20 16.37
N ALA A 127 1.43 -2.66 16.44
CA ALA A 127 1.14 -1.48 17.27
C ALA A 127 1.45 -1.72 18.73
N GLY A 128 1.05 -2.89 19.28
CA GLY A 128 1.36 -3.28 20.64
C GLY A 128 2.86 -3.48 20.89
N ALA A 129 3.60 -4.02 19.92
CA ALA A 129 5.07 -4.14 20.01
C ALA A 129 5.75 -2.76 20.05
N LEU A 130 5.35 -1.86 19.14
CA LEU A 130 5.86 -0.49 19.09
C LEU A 130 5.51 0.30 20.36
N GLU A 131 4.27 0.16 20.87
CA GLU A 131 3.86 0.83 22.12
C GLU A 131 4.71 0.39 23.31
N ALA A 132 4.94 -0.92 23.46
CA ALA A 132 5.78 -1.45 24.53
C ALA A 132 7.23 -0.98 24.41
N ALA A 133 7.78 -1.02 23.20
CA ALA A 133 9.16 -0.63 22.93
C ALA A 133 9.40 0.88 23.06
N THR A 134 8.43 1.71 22.66
CA THR A 134 8.51 3.17 22.80
C THR A 134 8.72 3.60 24.26
N LYS A 135 8.13 2.89 25.22
CA LYS A 135 8.25 3.19 26.66
C LYS A 135 9.66 3.01 27.21
N VAL A 136 10.41 2.06 26.66
CA VAL A 136 11.78 1.72 27.13
C VAL A 136 12.88 2.24 26.19
N ALA A 137 12.52 2.86 25.07
CA ALA A 137 13.46 3.43 24.11
C ALA A 137 14.26 4.59 24.72
N LYS A 138 15.60 4.55 24.59
CA LYS A 138 16.53 5.58 25.07
C LYS A 138 16.51 6.83 24.19
N GLY A 139 16.32 6.64 22.88
CA GLY A 139 16.38 7.71 21.89
C GLY A 139 15.24 8.73 22.00
N GLU A 140 15.56 9.98 21.73
CA GLU A 140 14.58 11.04 21.51
C GLU A 140 13.82 10.83 20.20
N PHE A 141 14.48 10.17 19.24
CA PHE A 141 13.94 9.88 17.91
C PHE A 141 13.88 8.38 17.68
N LEU A 142 12.77 7.91 17.06
CA LEU A 142 12.50 6.50 16.81
C LEU A 142 12.45 6.26 15.30
N LEU A 143 13.46 5.57 14.75
CA LEU A 143 13.43 5.06 13.37
C LEU A 143 12.72 3.70 13.36
N ILE A 144 11.63 3.57 12.61
CA ILE A 144 10.90 2.31 12.48
C ILE A 144 11.21 1.70 11.12
N LEU A 145 11.64 0.43 11.09
CA LEU A 145 11.92 -0.34 9.89
C LEU A 145 11.30 -1.72 9.96
N ASP A 146 10.46 -2.05 8.98
CA ASP A 146 9.94 -3.41 8.80
C ASP A 146 11.06 -4.36 8.33
N ALA A 147 10.89 -5.64 8.56
CA ALA A 147 11.91 -6.67 8.37
C ALA A 147 12.48 -6.78 6.95
N ASP A 148 11.75 -6.35 5.93
CA ASP A 148 12.15 -6.41 4.52
C ASP A 148 12.80 -5.13 3.98
N PHE A 149 12.97 -4.10 4.84
CA PHE A 149 13.62 -2.85 4.45
C PHE A 149 15.14 -2.94 4.52
N VAL A 150 15.78 -2.22 3.61
CA VAL A 150 17.25 -2.13 3.54
C VAL A 150 17.60 -0.64 3.46
N PRO A 151 17.81 0.01 4.62
CA PRO A 151 18.20 1.43 4.65
C PRO A 151 19.60 1.62 4.03
N GLU A 152 19.78 2.74 3.31
CA GLU A 152 21.09 3.19 2.91
C GLU A 152 21.90 3.68 4.13
N PRO A 153 23.23 3.51 4.14
CA PRO A 153 24.05 3.89 5.29
C PRO A 153 23.85 5.35 5.75
N ASP A 154 23.63 6.28 4.85
CA ASP A 154 23.49 7.71 5.12
C ASP A 154 22.05 8.15 5.47
N LEU A 155 21.13 7.19 5.70
CA LEU A 155 19.71 7.47 6.00
C LEU A 155 19.54 8.45 7.16
N LEU A 156 20.19 8.19 8.29
CA LEU A 156 20.10 9.04 9.48
C LEU A 156 20.71 10.41 9.24
N GLN A 157 21.85 10.50 8.57
CA GLN A 157 22.50 11.76 8.21
C GLN A 157 21.63 12.65 7.33
N LYS A 158 20.82 12.06 6.44
CA LYS A 158 19.89 12.79 5.57
C LYS A 158 18.60 13.21 6.24
N THR A 159 18.26 12.64 7.39
CA THR A 159 16.92 12.78 8.00
C THR A 159 16.92 13.48 9.34
N ILE A 160 17.89 13.20 10.21
CA ILE A 160 17.86 13.63 11.63
C ILE A 160 17.85 15.16 11.80
N HIS A 161 18.52 15.89 10.93
CA HIS A 161 18.67 17.33 11.05
C HIS A 161 17.35 18.11 10.85
N PHE A 162 16.30 17.48 10.29
CA PHE A 162 14.99 18.13 10.21
C PHE A 162 14.33 18.35 11.58
N PHE A 163 14.76 17.58 12.58
CA PHE A 163 14.24 17.69 13.95
C PHE A 163 14.87 18.84 14.75
N THR A 164 15.79 19.60 14.19
CA THR A 164 16.20 20.91 14.73
C THR A 164 15.03 21.91 14.72
N ASP A 165 13.98 21.65 13.94
CA ASP A 165 12.69 22.28 14.11
C ASP A 165 11.85 21.50 15.13
N GLU A 166 11.60 22.11 16.29
CA GLU A 166 10.88 21.48 17.40
C GLU A 166 9.44 21.09 17.05
N ASN A 167 8.85 21.73 16.03
CA ASN A 167 7.49 21.41 15.56
C ASN A 167 7.45 20.20 14.61
N VAL A 168 8.59 19.61 14.23
CA VAL A 168 8.62 18.42 13.38
C VAL A 168 8.45 17.18 14.23
N GLY A 169 7.34 16.48 14.01
CA GLY A 169 6.99 15.22 14.68
C GLY A 169 7.42 13.97 13.92
N LEU A 170 7.48 14.04 12.58
CA LEU A 170 7.82 12.89 11.72
C LEU A 170 8.64 13.34 10.51
N VAL A 171 9.66 12.55 10.17
CA VAL A 171 10.35 12.58 8.87
C VAL A 171 10.16 11.22 8.19
N GLN A 172 9.46 11.19 7.05
CA GLN A 172 9.19 9.98 6.28
C GLN A 172 10.03 9.97 5.01
N THR A 173 10.69 8.84 4.71
CA THR A 173 11.40 8.63 3.45
C THR A 173 10.54 7.90 2.42
N ARG A 174 10.92 7.97 1.14
CA ARG A 174 10.23 7.28 0.06
C ARG A 174 10.58 5.80 0.03
N TRP A 175 9.56 4.93 -0.09
CA TRP A 175 9.84 3.52 -0.33
C TRP A 175 10.42 3.31 -1.73
N GLY A 176 11.47 2.49 -1.81
CA GLY A 176 11.96 1.88 -3.03
C GLY A 176 11.53 0.42 -3.14
N HIS A 177 11.89 -0.22 -4.26
CA HIS A 177 11.47 -1.60 -4.52
C HIS A 177 12.67 -2.44 -4.96
N ILE A 178 13.16 -3.33 -4.09
CA ILE A 178 14.35 -4.17 -4.31
C ILE A 178 14.09 -5.12 -5.49
N ASN A 179 12.94 -5.79 -5.47
CA ASN A 179 12.60 -6.86 -6.42
C ASN A 179 11.61 -6.43 -7.52
N ARG A 180 11.59 -5.13 -7.89
CA ARG A 180 10.67 -4.59 -8.92
C ARG A 180 10.68 -5.39 -10.22
N GLU A 181 11.87 -5.80 -10.68
CA GLU A 181 12.05 -6.50 -11.96
C GLU A 181 11.94 -8.03 -11.83
N TYR A 182 11.54 -8.55 -10.66
CA TYR A 182 11.45 -9.99 -10.42
C TYR A 182 10.39 -10.66 -11.31
N ASN A 183 9.18 -10.12 -11.41
CA ASN A 183 8.12 -10.60 -12.29
C ASN A 183 7.17 -9.47 -12.72
N LEU A 184 6.18 -9.79 -13.56
CA LEU A 184 5.19 -8.81 -14.03
C LEU A 184 4.39 -8.20 -12.88
N LEU A 185 3.97 -9.01 -11.91
CA LEU A 185 3.19 -8.55 -10.76
C LEU A 185 3.97 -7.56 -9.90
N THR A 186 5.25 -7.83 -9.60
CA THR A 186 6.10 -6.91 -8.81
C THR A 186 6.36 -5.61 -9.58
N ARG A 187 6.51 -5.67 -10.91
CA ARG A 187 6.68 -4.48 -11.73
C ARG A 187 5.44 -3.57 -11.68
N ILE A 188 4.25 -4.14 -11.84
CA ILE A 188 2.99 -3.38 -11.78
C ILE A 188 2.76 -2.83 -10.37
N GLN A 189 3.05 -3.61 -9.32
CA GLN A 189 2.99 -3.12 -7.93
C GLN A 189 3.95 -1.96 -7.71
N GLY A 190 5.18 -2.04 -8.25
CA GLY A 190 6.15 -0.94 -8.18
C GLY A 190 5.59 0.35 -8.80
N MET A 191 4.96 0.27 -9.99
CA MET A 191 4.31 1.44 -10.61
C MET A 191 3.17 1.99 -9.76
N TYR A 192 2.35 1.10 -9.18
CA TYR A 192 1.24 1.47 -8.30
C TYR A 192 1.74 2.22 -7.05
N LEU A 193 2.76 1.70 -6.38
CA LEU A 193 3.35 2.31 -5.18
C LEU A 193 4.14 3.58 -5.48
N ASP A 194 4.80 3.68 -6.65
CA ASP A 194 5.44 4.93 -7.09
C ASP A 194 4.41 6.08 -7.20
N GLY A 195 3.17 5.78 -7.63
CA GLY A 195 2.07 6.75 -7.61
C GLY A 195 1.83 7.31 -6.19
N HIS A 196 1.72 6.42 -5.21
CA HIS A 196 1.50 6.82 -3.83
C HIS A 196 2.72 7.57 -3.25
N PHE A 197 3.90 6.98 -3.30
CA PHE A 197 5.08 7.55 -2.65
C PHE A 197 5.65 8.76 -3.38
N ALA A 198 5.87 8.68 -4.69
CA ALA A 198 6.51 9.77 -5.41
C ALA A 198 5.55 10.95 -5.69
N MET A 199 4.28 10.68 -5.96
CA MET A 199 3.31 11.73 -6.32
C MET A 199 2.47 12.18 -5.13
N GLU A 200 1.67 11.29 -4.51
CA GLU A 200 0.71 11.69 -3.48
C GLU A 200 1.38 12.25 -2.23
N GLN A 201 2.29 11.50 -1.62
CA GLN A 201 2.97 11.91 -0.40
C GLN A 201 3.73 13.23 -0.60
N THR A 202 4.43 13.35 -1.74
CA THR A 202 5.16 14.59 -2.09
C THR A 202 4.20 15.76 -2.30
N ALA A 203 3.13 15.57 -3.07
CA ALA A 203 2.16 16.62 -3.35
C ALA A 203 1.48 17.11 -2.07
N ARG A 204 1.05 16.18 -1.20
CA ARG A 204 0.42 16.50 0.09
C ARG A 204 1.35 17.28 0.99
N ASN A 205 2.56 16.77 1.23
CA ASN A 205 3.54 17.42 2.10
C ASN A 205 3.89 18.81 1.61
N ARG A 206 4.34 18.95 0.34
CA ARG A 206 4.83 20.22 -0.20
C ARG A 206 3.74 21.28 -0.41
N SER A 207 2.48 20.90 -0.45
CA SER A 207 1.33 21.81 -0.55
C SER A 207 0.67 22.13 0.80
N GLY A 208 1.23 21.63 1.91
CA GLY A 208 0.72 21.83 3.26
C GLY A 208 -0.63 21.14 3.50
N ARG A 209 -0.75 19.91 3.04
CA ARG A 209 -1.85 18.98 3.32
C ARG A 209 -1.37 17.87 4.23
N PHE A 210 -2.29 17.19 4.91
CA PHE A 210 -1.95 16.04 5.72
C PHE A 210 -1.51 14.87 4.84
N PHE A 211 -0.47 14.16 5.29
CA PHE A 211 -0.03 12.89 4.71
C PHE A 211 0.28 11.89 5.83
N THR A 212 0.43 10.62 5.51
CA THR A 212 0.53 9.56 6.50
C THR A 212 1.92 8.96 6.54
N PHE A 213 2.38 8.60 7.74
CA PHE A 213 3.40 7.58 7.93
C PHE A 213 2.91 6.26 7.34
N ASN A 214 3.77 5.54 6.67
CA ASN A 214 3.41 4.30 5.98
C ASN A 214 3.85 3.04 6.76
N GLY A 215 3.88 3.14 8.07
CA GLY A 215 4.22 2.06 9.00
C GLY A 215 5.71 1.82 9.18
N THR A 216 6.57 2.33 8.27
CA THR A 216 8.00 2.02 8.24
C THR A 216 8.79 3.08 7.47
N ALA A 217 10.12 3.03 7.51
CA ALA A 217 11.03 3.96 6.83
C ALA A 217 10.77 5.42 7.20
N GLY A 218 10.48 5.67 8.45
CA GLY A 218 10.28 7.02 8.98
C GLY A 218 10.78 7.15 10.40
N ILE A 219 11.14 8.38 10.76
CA ILE A 219 11.67 8.74 12.08
C ILE A 219 10.62 9.59 12.80
N TRP A 220 10.24 9.16 13.99
CA TRP A 220 9.33 9.88 14.87
C TRP A 220 10.10 10.62 15.97
N ARG A 221 9.68 11.83 16.31
CA ARG A 221 10.00 12.39 17.61
C ARG A 221 9.20 11.65 18.69
N LYS A 222 9.86 11.00 19.63
CA LYS A 222 9.21 10.09 20.60
C LYS A 222 8.06 10.74 21.36
N CYS A 223 8.22 11.99 21.83
CA CYS A 223 7.20 12.67 22.63
C CYS A 223 5.86 12.86 21.88
N VAL A 224 5.86 13.01 20.54
CA VAL A 224 4.61 13.25 19.78
C VAL A 224 3.70 12.03 19.75
N ILE A 225 4.27 10.84 19.88
CA ILE A 225 3.50 9.59 19.97
C ILE A 225 2.66 9.60 21.25
N GLY A 226 3.29 9.91 22.38
CA GLY A 226 2.60 10.03 23.67
C GLY A 226 1.60 11.18 23.70
N ASP A 227 1.97 12.35 23.13
CA ASP A 227 1.07 13.51 23.01
C ASP A 227 -0.22 13.17 22.24
N ALA A 228 -0.13 12.32 21.21
CA ALA A 228 -1.30 11.86 20.44
C ALA A 228 -2.04 10.66 21.07
N GLY A 229 -1.68 10.22 22.27
CA GLY A 229 -2.31 9.11 23.00
C GLY A 229 -1.74 7.71 22.67
N GLY A 230 -0.50 7.63 22.16
CA GLY A 230 0.21 6.37 21.91
C GLY A 230 -0.22 5.64 20.64
N TRP A 231 0.37 4.46 20.44
CA TRP A 231 -0.02 3.55 19.37
C TRP A 231 -1.36 2.89 19.70
N SER A 232 -2.30 2.94 18.75
CA SER A 232 -3.63 2.32 18.89
C SER A 232 -3.72 1.10 17.96
N HIS A 233 -4.38 0.04 18.43
CA HIS A 233 -4.56 -1.21 17.68
C HIS A 233 -6.02 -1.53 17.35
N ASP A 234 -6.90 -0.53 17.45
CA ASP A 234 -8.32 -0.63 17.11
C ASP A 234 -8.61 -0.53 15.61
N THR A 235 -7.59 -0.23 14.79
CA THR A 235 -7.62 -0.25 13.33
C THR A 235 -6.48 -1.10 12.78
N LEU A 236 -6.63 -1.62 11.53
CA LEU A 236 -5.58 -2.41 10.87
C LEU A 236 -4.44 -1.57 10.28
N THR A 237 -4.51 -0.24 10.37
CA THR A 237 -3.50 0.73 9.93
C THR A 237 -3.22 1.72 11.05
N GLU A 238 -2.50 1.23 12.07
CA GLU A 238 -2.08 1.99 13.25
C GLU A 238 -1.26 3.22 12.88
N ASP A 239 -0.52 3.13 11.80
CA ASP A 239 0.32 4.17 11.23
C ASP A 239 -0.50 5.35 10.68
N MET A 240 -1.55 5.06 9.92
CA MET A 240 -2.48 6.06 9.40
C MET A 240 -3.25 6.73 10.54
N ASP A 241 -3.75 5.96 11.50
CA ASP A 241 -4.46 6.46 12.67
C ASP A 241 -3.58 7.45 13.48
N LEU A 242 -2.38 7.02 13.87
CA LEU A 242 -1.45 7.88 14.61
C LEU A 242 -1.07 9.12 13.80
N SER A 243 -0.86 8.99 12.49
CA SER A 243 -0.49 10.11 11.63
C SER A 243 -1.51 11.22 11.64
N TYR A 244 -2.80 10.90 11.56
CA TYR A 244 -3.85 11.90 11.63
C TYR A 244 -3.98 12.51 13.03
N ARG A 245 -3.94 11.69 14.08
CA ARG A 245 -4.02 12.18 15.47
C ARG A 245 -2.91 13.17 15.79
N VAL A 246 -1.67 12.89 15.38
CA VAL A 246 -0.52 13.77 15.60
C VAL A 246 -0.65 15.08 14.82
N GLN A 247 -1.04 15.04 13.53
CA GLN A 247 -1.18 16.26 12.73
C GLN A 247 -2.37 17.12 13.19
N LEU A 248 -3.44 16.52 13.72
CA LEU A 248 -4.56 17.24 14.33
C LEU A 248 -4.15 18.00 15.62
N ARG A 249 -3.06 17.59 16.28
CA ARG A 249 -2.43 18.30 17.39
C ARG A 249 -1.48 19.44 16.95
N GLY A 250 -1.34 19.63 15.63
CA GLY A 250 -0.53 20.71 15.05
C GLY A 250 0.91 20.31 14.73
N TRP A 251 1.32 19.06 14.97
CA TRP A 251 2.64 18.60 14.61
C TRP A 251 2.84 18.55 13.10
N ARG A 252 4.02 18.97 12.65
CA ARG A 252 4.40 19.00 11.25
C ARG A 252 5.13 17.71 10.84
N PHE A 253 4.79 17.21 9.66
CA PHE A 253 5.44 16.08 9.04
C PHE A 253 6.27 16.52 7.84
N ILE A 254 7.40 15.86 7.61
CA ILE A 254 8.32 16.10 6.48
C ILE A 254 8.38 14.82 5.64
N TYR A 255 8.20 14.97 4.33
CA TYR A 255 8.36 13.89 3.37
C TYR A 255 9.57 14.12 2.46
N LEU A 256 10.50 13.16 2.45
CA LEU A 256 11.74 13.21 1.67
C LEU A 256 11.66 12.28 0.46
N ASN A 257 11.18 12.80 -0.66
CA ASN A 257 11.04 12.03 -1.90
C ASN A 257 12.37 11.55 -2.48
N ASP A 258 13.44 12.31 -2.24
CA ASP A 258 14.79 12.04 -2.79
C ASP A 258 15.60 11.05 -1.91
N VAL A 259 15.16 10.79 -0.67
CA VAL A 259 15.74 9.78 0.21
C VAL A 259 14.92 8.50 0.10
N VAL A 260 15.55 7.44 -0.40
CA VAL A 260 14.86 6.18 -0.74
C VAL A 260 15.27 5.08 0.22
N THR A 261 14.29 4.37 0.77
CA THR A 261 14.51 3.18 1.59
C THR A 261 13.86 1.98 0.89
N PRO A 262 14.66 1.10 0.25
CA PRO A 262 14.14 -0.01 -0.53
C PRO A 262 13.53 -1.12 0.33
N ALA A 263 12.47 -1.77 -0.20
CA ALA A 263 11.78 -2.89 0.43
C ALA A 263 11.36 -3.97 -0.59
N GLU A 264 10.97 -5.12 -0.09
CA GLU A 264 10.53 -6.24 -0.91
C GLU A 264 9.03 -6.17 -1.21
N LEU A 265 8.65 -6.24 -2.50
CA LEU A 265 7.27 -6.37 -2.96
C LEU A 265 6.78 -7.82 -2.86
N PRO A 266 5.50 -8.07 -2.54
CA PRO A 266 4.90 -9.40 -2.65
C PRO A 266 5.08 -10.01 -4.03
N VAL A 267 5.68 -11.20 -4.10
CA VAL A 267 6.00 -11.86 -5.38
C VAL A 267 4.86 -12.69 -5.95
N ASP A 268 3.76 -12.81 -5.22
CA ASP A 268 2.60 -13.61 -5.61
C ASP A 268 1.27 -12.90 -5.32
N MET A 269 0.22 -13.33 -6.03
CA MET A 269 -1.10 -12.72 -6.00
C MET A 269 -1.74 -12.80 -4.61
N ASP A 270 -1.54 -13.88 -3.86
CA ASP A 270 -2.19 -14.06 -2.56
C ASP A 270 -1.59 -13.13 -1.51
N GLY A 271 -0.26 -12.97 -1.52
CA GLY A 271 0.43 -11.99 -0.68
C GLY A 271 -0.01 -10.56 -1.01
N PHE A 272 -0.14 -10.24 -2.29
CA PHE A 272 -0.61 -8.94 -2.74
C PHE A 272 -2.07 -8.69 -2.33
N LYS A 273 -2.99 -9.65 -2.56
CA LYS A 273 -4.39 -9.53 -2.13
C LYS A 273 -4.54 -9.34 -0.62
N SER A 274 -3.79 -10.11 0.16
CA SER A 274 -3.81 -10.00 1.62
C SER A 274 -3.33 -8.63 2.10
N GLN A 275 -2.27 -8.09 1.50
CA GLN A 275 -1.75 -6.77 1.80
C GLN A 275 -2.77 -5.67 1.44
N GLN A 276 -3.33 -5.72 0.22
CA GLN A 276 -4.32 -4.74 -0.26
C GLN A 276 -5.62 -4.79 0.55
N HIS A 277 -6.10 -5.98 0.91
CA HIS A 277 -7.26 -6.15 1.79
C HIS A 277 -7.05 -5.45 3.15
N ARG A 278 -5.89 -5.66 3.77
CA ARG A 278 -5.55 -5.05 5.06
C ARG A 278 -5.49 -3.52 4.96
N TRP A 279 -4.81 -2.99 3.94
CA TRP A 279 -4.69 -1.54 3.74
C TRP A 279 -6.04 -0.89 3.44
N THR A 280 -6.85 -1.51 2.58
CA THR A 280 -8.19 -1.04 2.25
C THR A 280 -9.09 -1.03 3.48
N LYS A 281 -9.14 -2.14 4.23
CA LYS A 281 -9.96 -2.26 5.43
C LYS A 281 -9.54 -1.26 6.51
N GLY A 282 -8.24 -1.18 6.79
CA GLY A 282 -7.70 -0.26 7.79
C GLY A 282 -7.98 1.21 7.46
N SER A 283 -7.82 1.61 6.20
CA SER A 283 -8.14 2.98 5.75
C SER A 283 -9.61 3.36 6.01
N ILE A 284 -10.56 2.44 5.75
CA ILE A 284 -11.98 2.70 6.04
C ILE A 284 -12.27 2.74 7.55
N GLN A 285 -11.60 1.90 8.35
CA GLN A 285 -11.69 1.95 9.81
C GLN A 285 -11.20 3.30 10.35
N VAL A 286 -10.05 3.78 9.87
CA VAL A 286 -9.53 5.12 10.23
C VAL A 286 -10.46 6.23 9.75
N CYS A 287 -11.04 6.11 8.56
CA CYS A 287 -12.05 7.05 8.06
C CYS A 287 -13.23 7.17 9.04
N GLN A 288 -13.81 6.05 9.46
CA GLN A 288 -14.91 6.02 10.41
C GLN A 288 -14.55 6.61 11.77
N LYS A 289 -13.31 6.39 12.22
CA LYS A 289 -12.81 6.86 13.51
C LYS A 289 -12.52 8.37 13.54
N ILE A 290 -11.87 8.91 12.51
CA ILE A 290 -11.19 10.23 12.58
C ILE A 290 -11.85 11.30 11.71
N LEU A 291 -12.65 10.95 10.70
CA LEU A 291 -13.12 11.92 9.71
C LEU A 291 -13.91 13.08 10.33
N LEU A 292 -14.74 12.82 11.33
CA LEU A 292 -15.50 13.87 12.02
C LEU A 292 -14.59 14.81 12.81
N ASP A 293 -13.53 14.28 13.43
CA ASP A 293 -12.58 15.09 14.19
C ASP A 293 -11.75 15.99 13.26
N ILE A 294 -11.42 15.50 12.05
CA ILE A 294 -10.78 16.32 11.02
C ILE A 294 -11.67 17.52 10.67
N TRP A 295 -12.97 17.30 10.45
CA TRP A 295 -13.89 18.38 10.10
C TRP A 295 -14.16 19.36 11.25
N ARG A 296 -14.16 18.88 12.49
CA ARG A 296 -14.30 19.72 13.70
C ARG A 296 -13.02 20.48 14.07
N SER A 297 -11.86 20.05 13.57
CA SER A 297 -10.57 20.65 13.89
C SER A 297 -10.39 22.06 13.28
N ASN A 298 -9.34 22.78 13.70
CA ASN A 298 -8.93 24.06 13.12
C ASN A 298 -8.02 23.90 11.89
N ALA A 299 -7.91 22.66 11.33
CA ALA A 299 -7.09 22.43 10.15
C ALA A 299 -7.57 23.26 8.95
N PRO A 300 -6.68 23.70 8.05
CA PRO A 300 -7.05 24.44 6.85
C PRO A 300 -8.00 23.59 5.96
N LEU A 301 -8.97 24.27 5.31
CA LEU A 301 -9.95 23.58 4.45
C LEU A 301 -9.30 22.68 3.40
N LYS A 302 -8.19 23.13 2.80
CA LYS A 302 -7.41 22.32 1.84
C LYS A 302 -6.91 21.01 2.42
N ALA A 303 -6.56 20.97 3.73
CA ALA A 303 -6.14 19.76 4.42
C ALA A 303 -7.32 18.87 4.75
N LYS A 304 -8.47 19.44 5.17
CA LYS A 304 -9.72 18.69 5.44
C LYS A 304 -10.25 17.99 4.19
N VAL A 305 -10.32 18.70 3.06
CA VAL A 305 -10.78 18.14 1.78
C VAL A 305 -9.86 17.03 1.31
N GLU A 306 -8.53 17.25 1.34
CA GLU A 306 -7.57 16.22 0.96
C GLU A 306 -7.64 14.99 1.86
N ALA A 307 -7.72 15.19 3.19
CA ALA A 307 -7.86 14.11 4.15
C ALA A 307 -9.15 13.30 3.92
N THR A 308 -10.26 13.98 3.62
CA THR A 308 -11.53 13.32 3.27
C THR A 308 -11.35 12.43 2.05
N THR A 309 -10.79 12.97 0.96
CA THR A 309 -10.57 12.18 -0.27
C THR A 309 -9.59 11.02 -0.03
N HIS A 310 -8.53 11.26 0.73
CA HIS A 310 -7.55 10.22 1.06
C HIS A 310 -8.18 9.07 1.87
N LEU A 311 -8.93 9.38 2.92
CA LEU A 311 -9.56 8.38 3.78
C LEU A 311 -10.71 7.64 3.08
N THR A 312 -11.40 8.29 2.14
CA THR A 312 -12.53 7.70 1.42
C THR A 312 -12.15 7.04 0.10
N CYS A 313 -10.89 7.19 -0.38
CA CYS A 313 -10.50 6.73 -1.73
C CYS A 313 -10.78 5.22 -1.95
N ASN A 314 -10.71 4.41 -0.91
CA ASN A 314 -10.94 2.97 -1.00
C ASN A 314 -12.42 2.59 -1.22
N TYR A 315 -13.40 3.51 -0.98
CA TYR A 315 -14.79 3.29 -1.41
C TYR A 315 -14.91 3.16 -2.94
N SER A 316 -13.93 3.66 -3.69
CA SER A 316 -13.86 3.48 -5.15
C SER A 316 -13.89 2.00 -5.57
N TYR A 317 -13.37 1.07 -4.77
CA TYR A 317 -13.44 -0.37 -5.05
C TYR A 317 -14.87 -0.91 -4.98
N LEU A 318 -15.68 -0.41 -4.04
CA LEU A 318 -17.09 -0.76 -3.96
C LEU A 318 -17.86 -0.17 -5.16
N LEU A 319 -17.60 1.09 -5.52
CA LEU A 319 -18.19 1.71 -6.70
C LEU A 319 -17.79 0.97 -7.98
N LEU A 320 -16.53 0.53 -8.08
CA LEU A 320 -16.04 -0.22 -9.22
C LEU A 320 -16.70 -1.61 -9.32
N ALA A 321 -16.87 -2.30 -8.20
CA ALA A 321 -17.61 -3.56 -8.15
C ALA A 321 -19.08 -3.38 -8.57
N LEU A 322 -19.75 -2.32 -8.09
CA LEU A 322 -21.10 -1.97 -8.51
C LEU A 322 -21.17 -1.64 -10.01
N LEU A 323 -20.22 -0.89 -10.54
CA LEU A 323 -20.14 -0.56 -11.97
C LEU A 323 -20.08 -1.83 -12.82
N CYS A 324 -19.35 -2.85 -12.37
CA CYS A 324 -19.26 -4.12 -13.10
C CYS A 324 -20.62 -4.79 -13.32
N PHE A 325 -21.57 -4.63 -12.39
CA PHE A 325 -22.93 -5.15 -12.57
C PHE A 325 -23.82 -4.18 -13.37
N LEU A 326 -23.67 -2.87 -13.11
CA LEU A 326 -24.49 -1.84 -13.73
C LEU A 326 -24.22 -1.64 -15.23
N VAL A 327 -23.08 -2.10 -15.73
CA VAL A 327 -22.74 -2.01 -17.15
C VAL A 327 -23.57 -2.95 -18.04
N TYR A 328 -24.15 -4.02 -17.47
CA TYR A 328 -24.88 -5.04 -18.25
C TYR A 328 -26.06 -4.47 -19.05
N PRO A 329 -27.03 -3.76 -18.47
CA PRO A 329 -28.14 -3.21 -19.24
C PRO A 329 -27.68 -2.16 -20.27
N ILE A 330 -26.63 -1.40 -19.95
CA ILE A 330 -26.07 -0.41 -20.89
C ILE A 330 -25.52 -1.09 -22.15
N CYS A 331 -24.90 -2.26 -22.02
CA CYS A 331 -24.39 -3.02 -23.13
C CYS A 331 -25.47 -3.82 -23.90
N THR A 332 -26.60 -4.14 -23.26
CA THR A 332 -27.60 -5.06 -23.85
C THR A 332 -28.88 -4.38 -24.33
N GLN A 333 -29.17 -3.17 -23.84
CA GLN A 333 -30.37 -2.42 -24.25
C GLN A 333 -30.06 -1.50 -25.41
N ARG A 334 -31.07 -1.35 -26.33
CA ARG A 334 -31.02 -0.34 -27.39
C ARG A 334 -31.35 1.03 -26.80
N ILE A 335 -30.39 1.94 -26.82
CA ILE A 335 -30.58 3.35 -26.44
C ILE A 335 -31.29 4.04 -27.63
N PRO A 336 -32.36 4.83 -27.40
CA PRO A 336 -33.01 5.61 -28.47
C PRO A 336 -32.01 6.51 -29.20
N GLU A 337 -32.14 6.63 -30.50
CA GLU A 337 -31.19 7.36 -31.37
C GLU A 337 -31.01 8.83 -30.97
N ASN A 338 -32.06 9.49 -30.50
CA ASN A 338 -32.06 10.88 -30.05
C ASN A 338 -31.33 11.11 -28.72
N GLU A 339 -31.14 10.08 -27.89
CA GLU A 339 -30.38 10.17 -26.62
C GLU A 339 -28.93 9.75 -26.82
N THR A 340 -28.56 9.12 -27.92
CA THR A 340 -27.27 8.49 -28.18
C THR A 340 -26.11 9.50 -28.12
N VAL A 341 -26.27 10.71 -28.68
CA VAL A 341 -25.19 11.71 -28.72
C VAL A 341 -24.87 12.27 -27.35
N PHE A 342 -25.89 12.64 -26.57
CA PHE A 342 -25.69 13.14 -25.21
C PHE A 342 -25.06 12.08 -24.31
N MET A 343 -25.57 10.86 -24.33
CA MET A 343 -25.02 9.74 -23.57
C MET A 343 -23.59 9.41 -24.00
N TRP A 344 -23.27 9.54 -25.28
CA TRP A 344 -21.90 9.36 -25.77
C TRP A 344 -20.95 10.40 -25.15
N PHE A 345 -21.32 11.70 -25.17
CA PHE A 345 -20.49 12.75 -24.53
C PHE A 345 -20.30 12.52 -23.05
N VAL A 346 -21.34 12.16 -22.32
CA VAL A 346 -21.27 11.87 -20.87
C VAL A 346 -20.34 10.68 -20.60
N ASN A 347 -20.51 9.59 -21.34
CA ASN A 347 -19.67 8.40 -21.17
C ASN A 347 -18.20 8.66 -21.51
N VAL A 348 -17.92 9.41 -22.60
CA VAL A 348 -16.53 9.78 -22.97
C VAL A 348 -15.88 10.66 -21.90
N ALA A 349 -16.59 11.67 -21.40
CA ALA A 349 -16.08 12.55 -20.36
C ALA A 349 -15.79 11.77 -19.05
N LEU A 350 -16.73 10.92 -18.64
CA LEU A 350 -16.57 10.12 -17.43
C LEU A 350 -15.48 9.05 -17.59
N PHE A 351 -15.37 8.43 -18.78
CA PHE A 351 -14.28 7.51 -19.09
C PHE A 351 -12.92 8.22 -19.02
N PHE A 352 -12.82 9.43 -19.59
CA PHE A 352 -11.60 10.22 -19.48
C PHE A 352 -11.23 10.46 -18.03
N MET A 353 -12.19 10.91 -17.22
CA MET A 353 -11.95 11.21 -15.80
C MET A 353 -11.61 9.96 -14.96
N THR A 354 -12.15 8.79 -15.30
CA THR A 354 -11.92 7.57 -14.51
C THR A 354 -10.70 6.77 -14.96
N SER A 355 -10.34 6.80 -16.24
CA SER A 355 -9.30 5.93 -16.81
C SER A 355 -8.08 6.72 -17.25
N VAL A 356 -8.27 7.75 -18.07
CA VAL A 356 -7.15 8.55 -18.61
C VAL A 356 -6.50 9.36 -17.50
N ALA A 357 -7.28 9.90 -16.56
CA ALA A 357 -6.75 10.59 -15.39
C ALA A 357 -5.82 9.69 -14.55
N VAL A 358 -6.21 8.42 -14.37
CA VAL A 358 -5.39 7.41 -13.67
C VAL A 358 -4.11 7.12 -14.45
N CYS A 359 -4.19 6.99 -15.79
CA CYS A 359 -3.00 6.81 -16.64
C CYS A 359 -2.04 8.00 -16.54
N ILE A 360 -2.55 9.23 -16.62
CA ILE A 360 -1.75 10.46 -16.46
C ILE A 360 -1.05 10.49 -15.10
N PHE A 361 -1.76 10.11 -14.03
CA PHE A 361 -1.22 10.07 -12.68
C PHE A 361 -0.05 9.09 -12.58
N TYR A 362 -0.21 7.83 -12.98
CA TYR A 362 0.84 6.83 -12.88
C TYR A 362 2.01 7.12 -13.82
N MET A 363 1.77 7.64 -15.02
CA MET A 363 2.86 8.06 -15.90
C MET A 363 3.64 9.24 -15.34
N SER A 364 2.96 10.21 -14.72
CA SER A 364 3.64 11.30 -14.01
C SER A 364 4.55 10.77 -12.90
N ALA A 365 4.12 9.75 -12.16
CA ALA A 365 4.96 9.08 -11.18
C ALA A 365 6.20 8.43 -11.81
N GLN A 366 6.03 7.74 -12.96
CA GLN A 366 7.17 7.12 -13.64
C GLN A 366 8.16 8.17 -14.20
N ILE A 367 7.68 9.29 -14.71
CA ILE A 367 8.54 10.42 -15.13
C ILE A 367 9.40 10.91 -13.96
N VAL A 368 8.84 10.96 -12.76
CA VAL A 368 9.55 11.40 -11.54
C VAL A 368 10.56 10.37 -11.07
N VAL A 369 10.15 9.10 -10.99
CA VAL A 369 10.99 8.02 -10.43
C VAL A 369 12.03 7.52 -11.43
N ARG A 370 11.70 7.49 -12.72
CA ARG A 370 12.53 6.95 -13.81
C ARG A 370 12.67 7.93 -14.98
N PRO A 371 13.22 9.15 -14.79
CA PRO A 371 13.21 10.21 -15.78
C PRO A 371 13.85 9.84 -17.12
N LYS A 372 14.84 8.94 -17.09
CA LYS A 372 15.56 8.48 -18.30
C LYS A 372 14.92 7.30 -19.02
N SER A 373 13.89 6.65 -18.43
CA SER A 373 13.35 5.39 -18.98
C SER A 373 11.84 5.21 -18.78
N TRP A 374 11.11 6.27 -18.41
CA TRP A 374 9.67 6.24 -18.12
C TRP A 374 8.82 5.66 -19.25
N TRP A 375 9.22 5.89 -20.53
CA TRP A 375 8.49 5.35 -21.69
C TRP A 375 8.44 3.81 -21.74
N LYS A 376 9.42 3.15 -21.09
CA LYS A 376 9.47 1.68 -20.97
C LYS A 376 8.36 1.15 -20.08
N GLU A 377 7.70 2.00 -19.30
CA GLU A 377 6.58 1.66 -18.43
C GLU A 377 5.20 1.82 -19.14
N LEU A 378 5.15 2.52 -20.30
CA LEU A 378 3.90 2.72 -21.07
C LEU A 378 3.15 1.41 -21.37
N PRO A 379 3.81 0.33 -21.83
CA PRO A 379 3.10 -0.93 -22.15
C PRO A 379 2.46 -1.60 -20.93
N TYR A 380 2.87 -1.23 -19.72
CA TYR A 380 2.36 -1.81 -18.47
C TYR A 380 1.14 -1.06 -17.91
N LEU A 381 0.80 0.11 -18.44
CA LEU A 381 -0.39 0.86 -18.01
C LEU A 381 -1.71 0.09 -18.19
N PRO A 382 -1.99 -0.55 -19.34
CA PRO A 382 -3.18 -1.38 -19.48
C PRO A 382 -3.23 -2.52 -18.46
N LEU A 383 -2.08 -3.13 -18.17
CA LEU A 383 -1.97 -4.22 -17.19
C LEU A 383 -2.17 -3.70 -15.75
N LEU A 384 -1.71 -2.49 -15.44
CA LEU A 384 -1.97 -1.83 -14.16
C LEU A 384 -3.48 -1.58 -13.96
N LEU A 385 -4.18 -1.06 -14.98
CA LEU A 385 -5.63 -0.88 -14.94
C LEU A 385 -6.34 -2.23 -14.79
N THR A 386 -5.91 -3.22 -15.56
CA THR A 386 -6.41 -4.60 -15.49
C THR A 386 -6.29 -5.19 -14.09
N LEU A 387 -5.11 -5.08 -13.47
CA LEU A 387 -4.89 -5.53 -12.10
C LEU A 387 -5.75 -4.76 -11.09
N SER A 388 -5.87 -3.44 -11.24
CA SER A 388 -6.68 -2.59 -10.35
C SER A 388 -8.16 -3.01 -10.38
N VAL A 389 -8.72 -3.30 -11.56
CA VAL A 389 -10.09 -3.81 -11.69
C VAL A 389 -10.21 -5.23 -11.16
N GLY A 390 -9.25 -6.11 -11.44
CA GLY A 390 -9.24 -7.47 -10.92
C GLY A 390 -9.23 -7.54 -9.39
N MET A 391 -8.65 -6.55 -8.71
CA MET A 391 -8.65 -6.43 -7.26
C MET A 391 -9.99 -5.92 -6.68
N ALA A 392 -10.95 -5.49 -7.51
CA ALA A 392 -12.18 -4.84 -7.04
C ALA A 392 -12.99 -5.74 -6.09
N VAL A 393 -13.14 -7.05 -6.39
CA VAL A 393 -13.88 -7.98 -5.54
C VAL A 393 -13.22 -8.16 -4.16
N ASN A 394 -11.89 -8.36 -4.15
CA ASN A 394 -11.12 -8.51 -2.92
C ASN A 394 -11.21 -7.26 -2.03
N ASN A 395 -11.07 -6.09 -2.63
CA ASN A 395 -11.02 -4.82 -1.89
C ASN A 395 -12.43 -4.31 -1.56
N ALA A 396 -13.46 -4.55 -2.39
CA ALA A 396 -14.85 -4.27 -2.03
C ALA A 396 -15.29 -5.08 -0.80
N LYS A 397 -14.88 -6.37 -0.72
CA LYS A 397 -15.09 -7.17 0.50
C LYS A 397 -14.43 -6.50 1.72
N ALA A 398 -13.19 -6.01 1.60
CA ALA A 398 -12.50 -5.32 2.68
C ALA A 398 -13.23 -4.05 3.14
N VAL A 399 -13.79 -3.27 2.21
CA VAL A 399 -14.62 -2.10 2.50
C VAL A 399 -15.88 -2.49 3.26
N LEU A 400 -16.61 -3.51 2.80
CA LEU A 400 -17.82 -3.99 3.45
C LEU A 400 -17.53 -4.54 4.86
N GLU A 401 -16.46 -5.32 5.03
CA GLU A 401 -16.03 -5.79 6.35
C GLU A 401 -15.73 -4.65 7.32
N ALA A 402 -15.12 -3.55 6.84
CA ALA A 402 -14.88 -2.38 7.68
C ALA A 402 -16.19 -1.66 8.04
N ILE A 403 -17.11 -1.45 7.07
CA ILE A 403 -18.39 -0.78 7.28
C ILE A 403 -19.23 -1.53 8.33
N PHE A 404 -19.28 -2.86 8.23
CA PHE A 404 -20.06 -3.70 9.14
C PHE A 404 -19.34 -4.10 10.42
N GLY A 405 -18.14 -3.56 10.69
CA GLY A 405 -17.39 -3.82 11.92
C GLY A 405 -16.87 -5.26 12.04
N HIS A 406 -16.78 -6.01 10.94
CA HIS A 406 -16.28 -7.39 10.99
C HIS A 406 -14.81 -7.42 11.39
N GLN A 407 -14.49 -8.10 12.49
CA GLN A 407 -13.11 -8.26 12.93
C GLN A 407 -12.43 -9.39 12.15
N SER A 408 -11.22 -9.16 11.69
CA SER A 408 -10.38 -10.15 11.04
C SER A 408 -9.00 -10.17 11.67
N ALA A 409 -8.43 -11.38 11.82
CA ALA A 409 -7.08 -11.53 12.32
C ALA A 409 -6.07 -10.83 11.39
N PHE A 410 -5.02 -10.27 11.97
CA PHE A 410 -3.90 -9.72 11.20
C PHE A 410 -3.17 -10.85 10.46
N VAL A 411 -3.24 -10.81 9.13
CA VAL A 411 -2.50 -11.74 8.27
C VAL A 411 -1.27 -11.03 7.70
N ARG A 412 -0.11 -11.52 8.06
CA ARG A 412 1.18 -11.01 7.59
C ARG A 412 1.37 -11.29 6.09
N THR A 413 1.95 -10.34 5.36
CA THR A 413 2.42 -10.53 3.99
C THR A 413 3.73 -11.33 4.02
N PRO A 414 3.84 -12.49 3.37
CA PRO A 414 5.08 -13.28 3.35
C PRO A 414 6.21 -12.52 2.66
N LYS A 415 7.42 -12.60 3.24
CA LYS A 415 8.68 -12.08 2.69
C LYS A 415 9.62 -13.25 2.43
N TYR A 416 10.31 -13.23 1.30
CA TYR A 416 11.10 -14.38 0.84
C TYR A 416 12.60 -14.07 0.72
N GLY A 417 13.03 -12.83 0.98
CA GLY A 417 14.40 -12.40 0.82
C GLY A 417 14.83 -12.37 -0.66
N VAL A 418 13.95 -11.90 -1.55
CA VAL A 418 14.13 -11.99 -3.00
C VAL A 418 14.59 -10.65 -3.57
N ASP A 419 15.75 -10.65 -4.22
CA ASP A 419 16.31 -9.46 -4.84
C ASP A 419 16.23 -9.51 -6.37
N ARG A 420 16.46 -10.70 -7.00
CA ARG A 420 16.63 -10.87 -8.44
C ARG A 420 15.78 -11.99 -9.04
N LYS A 421 15.71 -12.01 -10.37
CA LYS A 421 14.99 -13.07 -11.12
C LYS A 421 15.55 -14.47 -10.89
N GLU A 422 16.83 -14.56 -10.61
CA GLU A 422 17.56 -15.81 -10.36
C GLU A 422 17.04 -16.52 -9.10
N ASP A 423 16.48 -15.78 -8.14
CA ASP A 423 15.96 -16.31 -6.85
C ASP A 423 14.67 -17.12 -7.01
N ARG A 424 14.11 -17.23 -8.22
CA ARG A 424 12.84 -17.95 -8.48
C ARG A 424 12.84 -19.38 -7.98
N ARG A 425 13.99 -20.08 -8.10
CA ARG A 425 14.10 -21.48 -7.62
C ARG A 425 14.02 -21.54 -6.11
N HIS A 426 14.69 -20.62 -5.43
CA HIS A 426 14.65 -20.49 -3.98
C HIS A 426 13.22 -20.22 -3.47
N VAL A 427 12.53 -19.24 -4.05
CA VAL A 427 11.13 -18.92 -3.72
C VAL A 427 10.20 -20.12 -3.94
N SER A 428 10.40 -20.90 -5.01
CA SER A 428 9.56 -22.07 -5.26
C SER A 428 9.74 -23.16 -4.19
N GLN A 429 10.95 -23.32 -3.65
CA GLN A 429 11.22 -24.23 -2.54
C GLN A 429 10.62 -23.74 -1.22
N LEU A 430 10.75 -22.43 -0.92
CA LEU A 430 10.19 -21.82 0.28
C LEU A 430 8.65 -21.85 0.32
N LYS A 431 8.01 -21.63 -0.84
CA LYS A 431 6.53 -21.74 -0.97
C LYS A 431 6.00 -23.13 -0.66
N ARG A 432 6.78 -24.19 -0.93
CA ARG A 432 6.42 -25.57 -0.60
C ARG A 432 6.44 -25.85 0.90
N ASN A 433 7.23 -25.09 1.67
CA ASN A 433 7.50 -25.37 3.08
C ASN A 433 6.59 -24.65 4.09
N GLY A 434 5.45 -24.08 3.67
CA GLY A 434 4.45 -23.79 4.69
C GLY A 434 3.81 -22.42 4.80
N TYR A 435 3.95 -21.47 3.88
CA TYR A 435 3.17 -20.22 3.96
C TYR A 435 1.77 -20.38 3.32
N ARG A 436 0.74 -20.58 4.15
CA ARG A 436 -0.68 -20.61 3.72
C ARG A 436 -1.29 -19.20 3.86
N ALA A 437 -1.32 -18.39 2.79
CA ALA A 437 -1.88 -17.03 2.82
C ALA A 437 -3.41 -16.97 2.68
N ILE A 438 -4.07 -17.87 1.94
CA ILE A 438 -5.52 -17.85 1.70
C ILE A 438 -6.16 -19.18 2.02
N LYS A 439 -7.18 -19.16 2.91
CA LYS A 439 -7.97 -20.34 3.30
C LYS A 439 -9.29 -20.46 2.52
N SER A 440 -9.71 -19.44 1.76
CA SER A 440 -11.05 -19.38 1.15
C SER A 440 -10.98 -19.41 -0.37
N VAL A 441 -11.71 -20.36 -0.97
CA VAL A 441 -11.91 -20.49 -2.43
C VAL A 441 -12.91 -19.46 -2.97
N VAL A 442 -13.72 -18.87 -2.09
CA VAL A 442 -14.87 -18.03 -2.49
C VAL A 442 -14.45 -16.84 -3.36
N ILE A 443 -13.41 -16.10 -2.96
CA ILE A 443 -12.97 -14.92 -3.72
C ILE A 443 -12.45 -15.28 -5.11
N PRO A 444 -11.51 -16.23 -5.27
CA PRO A 444 -11.10 -16.68 -6.62
C PRO A 444 -12.25 -17.15 -7.51
N VAL A 445 -13.22 -17.86 -6.96
CA VAL A 445 -14.40 -18.31 -7.71
C VAL A 445 -15.28 -17.14 -8.14
N LEU A 446 -15.54 -16.17 -7.27
CA LEU A 446 -16.28 -14.95 -7.60
C LEU A 446 -15.56 -14.13 -8.68
N GLU A 447 -14.25 -14.00 -8.61
CA GLU A 447 -13.44 -13.31 -9.63
C GLU A 447 -13.56 -14.00 -10.99
N ILE A 448 -13.45 -15.33 -11.04
CA ILE A 448 -13.63 -16.11 -12.29
C ILE A 448 -15.06 -15.95 -12.80
N ALA A 449 -16.07 -15.95 -11.94
CA ALA A 449 -17.46 -15.73 -12.33
C ALA A 449 -17.66 -14.32 -12.93
N CYS A 450 -17.06 -13.29 -12.32
CA CYS A 450 -17.04 -11.92 -12.90
C CYS A 450 -16.33 -11.89 -14.26
N GLY A 451 -15.18 -12.55 -14.40
CA GLY A 451 -14.48 -12.67 -15.67
C GLY A 451 -15.35 -13.32 -16.76
N THR A 452 -16.05 -14.41 -16.40
CA THR A 452 -16.99 -15.11 -17.31
C THR A 452 -18.17 -14.22 -17.68
N PHE A 453 -18.70 -13.43 -16.75
CA PHE A 453 -19.74 -12.44 -17.01
C PHE A 453 -19.29 -11.42 -18.06
N PHE A 454 -18.08 -10.85 -17.94
CA PHE A 454 -17.55 -9.92 -18.93
C PHE A 454 -17.24 -10.58 -20.27
N LEU A 455 -16.80 -11.84 -20.29
CA LEU A 455 -16.65 -12.60 -21.55
C LEU A 455 -17.99 -12.73 -22.28
N ASN A 456 -19.07 -13.04 -21.56
CA ASN A 456 -20.41 -13.10 -22.14
C ASN A 456 -20.86 -11.75 -22.68
N LEU A 457 -20.60 -10.64 -21.97
CA LEU A 457 -20.89 -9.29 -22.45
C LEU A 457 -20.14 -8.98 -23.75
N ILE A 458 -18.86 -9.31 -23.84
CA ILE A 458 -18.05 -9.13 -25.04
C ILE A 458 -18.67 -9.89 -26.22
N ILE A 459 -19.08 -11.15 -26.01
CA ILE A 459 -19.73 -11.98 -27.04
C ILE A 459 -21.05 -11.34 -27.49
N ILE A 460 -21.88 -10.84 -26.55
CA ILE A 460 -23.15 -10.16 -26.90
C ILE A 460 -22.87 -8.92 -27.75
N MET A 461 -21.92 -8.07 -27.35
CA MET A 461 -21.56 -6.84 -28.06
C MET A 461 -21.05 -7.13 -29.49
N ILE A 462 -20.21 -8.15 -29.65
CA ILE A 462 -19.73 -8.58 -30.98
C ILE A 462 -20.90 -9.05 -31.84
N ARG A 463 -21.83 -9.85 -31.30
CA ARG A 463 -23.03 -10.29 -32.05
C ARG A 463 -23.96 -9.16 -32.47
N GLN A 464 -23.94 -8.04 -31.72
CA GLN A 464 -24.70 -6.82 -32.05
C GLN A 464 -23.96 -5.90 -33.04
N GLY A 465 -22.78 -6.29 -33.52
CA GLY A 465 -21.97 -5.48 -34.45
C GLY A 465 -21.14 -4.39 -33.80
N HIS A 466 -21.05 -4.38 -32.44
CA HIS A 466 -20.26 -3.42 -31.70
C HIS A 466 -18.84 -3.94 -31.44
N TYR A 467 -17.93 -3.76 -32.41
CA TYR A 467 -16.57 -4.28 -32.36
C TYR A 467 -15.61 -3.42 -31.50
N LEU A 468 -16.02 -2.24 -31.05
CA LEU A 468 -15.23 -1.29 -30.29
C LEU A 468 -15.51 -1.38 -28.78
N SER A 469 -15.40 -2.58 -28.18
CA SER A 469 -15.49 -2.70 -26.72
C SER A 469 -14.19 -3.17 -26.03
N PRO A 470 -12.99 -2.64 -26.43
CA PRO A 470 -11.74 -3.02 -25.74
C PRO A 470 -11.76 -2.66 -24.26
N ILE A 471 -12.63 -1.75 -23.85
CA ILE A 471 -12.81 -1.37 -22.44
C ILE A 471 -13.31 -2.53 -21.58
N LEU A 472 -14.15 -3.42 -22.14
CA LEU A 472 -14.63 -4.62 -21.45
C LEU A 472 -13.53 -5.70 -21.32
N MET A 473 -12.45 -5.61 -22.11
CA MET A 473 -11.29 -6.50 -21.97
C MET A 473 -10.55 -6.27 -20.68
N ILE A 474 -10.56 -5.05 -20.14
CA ILE A 474 -9.87 -4.71 -18.86
C ILE A 474 -10.46 -5.53 -17.70
N PRO A 475 -11.77 -5.47 -17.40
CA PRO A 475 -12.36 -6.29 -16.34
C PRO A 475 -12.30 -7.80 -16.65
N PHE A 476 -12.53 -8.22 -17.90
CA PHE A 476 -12.42 -9.61 -18.31
C PHE A 476 -11.05 -10.20 -17.95
N LEU A 477 -9.98 -9.59 -18.43
CA LEU A 477 -8.60 -10.03 -18.17
C LEU A 477 -8.24 -9.88 -16.70
N GLY A 478 -8.68 -8.79 -16.05
CA GLY A 478 -8.38 -8.52 -14.64
C GLY A 478 -8.92 -9.59 -13.70
N PHE A 479 -10.18 -9.90 -13.79
CA PHE A 479 -10.82 -10.90 -12.96
C PHE A 479 -10.30 -12.31 -13.24
N TYR A 480 -10.08 -12.68 -14.50
CA TYR A 480 -9.48 -13.97 -14.82
C TYR A 480 -8.04 -14.08 -14.32
N TYR A 481 -7.22 -13.04 -14.49
CA TYR A 481 -5.85 -13.04 -14.01
C TYR A 481 -5.78 -13.22 -12.49
N THR A 482 -6.54 -12.43 -11.73
CA THR A 482 -6.55 -12.50 -10.26
C THR A 482 -7.13 -13.81 -9.73
N GLY A 483 -8.23 -14.28 -10.35
CA GLY A 483 -8.90 -15.52 -9.98
C GLY A 483 -8.05 -16.77 -10.27
N PHE A 484 -7.52 -16.89 -11.50
CA PHE A 484 -6.71 -18.05 -11.88
C PHE A 484 -5.36 -18.09 -11.19
N CYS A 485 -4.71 -16.95 -10.94
CA CYS A 485 -3.46 -16.93 -10.17
C CYS A 485 -3.66 -17.47 -8.75
N SER A 486 -4.76 -17.07 -8.09
CA SER A 486 -5.06 -17.57 -6.74
C SER A 486 -5.49 -19.04 -6.74
N LEU A 487 -6.36 -19.44 -7.67
CA LEU A 487 -6.84 -20.83 -7.77
C LEU A 487 -5.70 -21.79 -8.14
N GLY A 488 -4.86 -21.45 -9.12
CA GLY A 488 -3.72 -22.25 -9.52
C GLY A 488 -2.74 -22.50 -8.37
N ARG A 489 -2.54 -21.50 -7.50
CA ARG A 489 -1.73 -21.68 -6.30
C ARG A 489 -2.39 -22.61 -5.29
N MET A 490 -3.70 -22.49 -5.07
CA MET A 490 -4.42 -23.39 -4.17
C MET A 490 -4.29 -24.85 -4.64
N ILE A 491 -4.46 -25.10 -5.94
CA ILE A 491 -4.29 -26.44 -6.54
C ILE A 491 -2.84 -26.92 -6.36
N SER A 492 -1.84 -26.06 -6.62
CA SER A 492 -0.43 -26.43 -6.43
C SER A 492 -0.07 -26.81 -4.99
N ASN A 493 -0.76 -26.22 -4.01
CA ASN A 493 -0.57 -26.51 -2.59
C ASN A 493 -1.28 -27.81 -2.14
N LEU A 494 -2.26 -28.30 -2.92
CA LEU A 494 -2.97 -29.57 -2.67
C LEU A 494 -2.24 -30.76 -3.29
N LEU A 495 -1.41 -30.54 -4.31
CA LEU A 495 -0.65 -31.62 -4.93
C LEU A 495 0.54 -32.01 -4.04
N PRO A 496 0.71 -33.32 -3.74
CA PRO A 496 1.84 -33.81 -2.96
C PRO A 496 3.16 -33.41 -3.65
N ALA A 497 4.15 -33.01 -2.86
CA ALA A 497 5.48 -32.71 -3.36
C ALA A 497 6.03 -33.93 -4.11
N LYS A 498 6.17 -33.84 -5.44
CA LYS A 498 6.94 -34.82 -6.18
C LYS A 498 8.33 -34.89 -5.54
N GLN A 499 8.60 -35.97 -4.81
CA GLN A 499 9.95 -36.33 -4.38
C GLN A 499 10.77 -36.48 -5.67
N THR A 500 11.51 -35.48 -6.04
CA THR A 500 12.65 -35.65 -6.94
C THR A 500 13.68 -36.43 -6.12
N ALA A 501 13.58 -37.78 -6.15
CA ALA A 501 14.70 -38.62 -5.83
C ALA A 501 15.85 -38.20 -6.75
N LYS A 502 16.77 -37.39 -6.23
CA LYS A 502 18.10 -37.34 -6.79
C LYS A 502 18.70 -38.70 -6.49
N ALA A 503 18.79 -39.54 -7.52
CA ALA A 503 19.70 -40.64 -7.53
C ALA A 503 21.06 -40.13 -7.08
N LYS A 504 21.54 -40.63 -5.94
CA LYS A 504 22.94 -40.70 -5.64
C LYS A 504 23.55 -41.63 -6.70
N ASN A 505 24.39 -41.09 -7.53
CA ASN A 505 25.54 -41.81 -8.11
C ASN A 505 26.68 -40.79 -8.17
#